data_3543e5a84cc34ae2477899b491f31179
#
_entry.id   3543e5a84cc34ae2477899b491f31179
#
_cell.length_a   1.000
_cell.length_b   1.000
_cell.length_c   1.000
_cell.angle_alpha   90.00
_cell.angle_beta   90.00
_cell.angle_gamma   90.00
#
_symmetry.space_group_name_H-M   'P 1'
#
loop_
_entity.id
_entity.type
_entity.pdbx_description
1 polymer ?
#
loop_
_entity_poly.entity_id
_entity_poly.type
_entity_poly.pdbx_seq_one_letter_code
_entity_poly.pdbx_strand_id
1 'polypeptide(L)'
;MLNIAICDDDIQTTGRMDMLLQEIAKRNFMDVEIEVFWNGESLADAVAQGTYFDMIYLDIEMDKEDGISAAKRIRTYDKNALIIYVTSHENHMQESFEVRPFRFLVKPVSEKLFETCFKSA
;
A
#
# COMPACT_ATOMS: atom_id res chain seq x y z
N MET A 1 8.08 15.12 5.14
CA MET A 1 6.71 14.59 5.01
C MET A 1 6.73 13.25 4.31
N LEU A 2 6.02 12.28 4.83
CA LEU A 2 5.92 10.95 4.25
C LEU A 2 4.72 10.89 3.31
N ASN A 3 4.93 10.53 2.07
CA ASN A 3 3.85 10.38 1.08
C ASN A 3 3.44 8.91 1.00
N ILE A 4 2.17 8.66 1.29
CA ILE A 4 1.64 7.29 1.41
C ILE A 4 0.46 7.13 0.45
N ALA A 5 0.46 6.04 -0.32
CA ALA A 5 -0.69 5.65 -1.13
C ALA A 5 -1.38 4.46 -0.48
N ILE A 6 -2.69 4.47 -0.51
CA ILE A 6 -3.53 3.33 -0.11
C ILE A 6 -4.35 2.95 -1.33
N CYS A 7 -4.23 1.71 -1.78
CA CYS A 7 -4.95 1.24 -2.96
C CYS A 7 -5.76 0.00 -2.64
N ASP A 8 -7.08 0.15 -2.63
CA ASP A 8 -8.02 -0.92 -2.32
C ASP A 8 -9.39 -0.48 -2.82
N ASP A 9 -10.19 -1.39 -3.36
CA ASP A 9 -11.51 -1.05 -3.87
C ASP A 9 -12.60 -1.06 -2.81
N ASP A 10 -12.28 -1.39 -1.56
CA ASP A 10 -13.22 -1.38 -0.45
C ASP A 10 -13.11 -0.09 0.35
N ILE A 11 -14.18 0.71 0.32
CA ILE A 11 -14.23 2.00 1.01
C ILE A 11 -13.98 1.87 2.51
N GLN A 12 -14.53 0.83 3.14
CA GLN A 12 -14.36 0.65 4.59
C GLN A 12 -12.91 0.34 4.94
N THR A 13 -12.25 -0.48 4.14
CA THR A 13 -10.85 -0.82 4.36
C THR A 13 -9.95 0.39 4.20
N THR A 14 -10.13 1.16 3.12
CA THR A 14 -9.31 2.36 2.90
C THR A 14 -9.53 3.39 4.00
N GLY A 15 -10.78 3.59 4.42
CA GLY A 15 -11.09 4.53 5.50
C GLY A 15 -10.45 4.14 6.82
N ARG A 16 -10.48 2.84 7.15
CA ARG A 16 -9.84 2.34 8.37
C ARG A 16 -8.33 2.51 8.32
N MET A 17 -7.72 2.15 7.21
CA MET A 17 -6.26 2.26 7.06
C MET A 17 -5.80 3.72 7.12
N ASP A 18 -6.54 4.61 6.46
CA ASP A 18 -6.25 6.04 6.51
C ASP A 18 -6.30 6.54 7.96
N MET A 19 -7.36 6.20 8.68
CA MET A 19 -7.50 6.61 10.09
C MET A 19 -6.37 6.07 10.96
N LEU A 20 -6.02 4.79 10.80
CA LEU A 20 -4.94 4.18 11.58
C LEU A 20 -3.60 4.83 11.28
N LEU A 21 -3.30 5.13 10.02
CA LEU A 21 -2.06 5.79 9.64
C LEU A 21 -1.98 7.20 10.22
N GLN A 22 -3.08 7.94 10.19
CA GLN A 22 -3.12 9.28 10.78
C GLN A 22 -2.85 9.22 12.29
N GLU A 23 -3.47 8.27 12.99
CA GLU A 23 -3.28 8.12 14.44
C GLU A 23 -1.86 7.71 14.78
N ILE A 24 -1.29 6.76 14.05
CA ILE A 24 0.08 6.28 14.27
C ILE A 24 1.06 7.42 14.03
N ALA A 25 0.90 8.16 12.94
CA ALA A 25 1.77 9.27 12.61
C ALA A 25 1.72 10.33 13.71
N LYS A 26 0.52 10.64 14.20
CA LYS A 26 0.36 11.63 15.26
C LYS A 26 1.05 11.20 16.54
N ARG A 27 0.93 9.93 16.93
CA ARG A 27 1.58 9.41 18.14
C ARG A 27 3.11 9.44 18.05
N ASN A 28 3.64 9.37 16.82
CA ASN A 28 5.09 9.33 16.58
C ASN A 28 5.64 10.67 16.07
N PHE A 29 4.85 11.72 16.12
CA PHE A 29 5.24 13.07 15.70
C PHE A 29 5.72 13.10 14.25
N MET A 30 5.03 12.38 13.37
CA MET A 30 5.37 12.32 11.95
C MET A 30 4.30 13.01 11.11
N ASP A 31 4.75 13.70 10.06
CA ASP A 31 3.84 14.27 9.06
C ASP A 31 3.65 13.28 7.93
N VAL A 32 2.39 13.00 7.60
CA VAL A 32 2.06 12.11 6.49
C VAL A 32 1.05 12.78 5.56
N GLU A 33 1.16 12.46 4.29
CA GLU A 33 0.16 12.83 3.29
C GLU A 33 -0.31 11.54 2.64
N ILE A 34 -1.62 11.30 2.69
CA ILE A 34 -2.21 10.03 2.26
C ILE A 34 -3.10 10.28 1.06
N GLU A 35 -2.89 9.51 0.00
CA GLU A 35 -3.73 9.53 -1.18
C GLU A 35 -4.34 8.15 -1.37
N VAL A 36 -5.66 8.09 -1.63
CA VAL A 36 -6.38 6.84 -1.77
C VAL A 36 -6.68 6.59 -3.24
N PHE A 37 -6.41 5.38 -3.69
CA PHE A 37 -6.72 4.91 -5.04
C PHE A 37 -7.68 3.73 -4.95
N TRP A 38 -8.64 3.66 -5.86
CA TRP A 38 -9.68 2.65 -5.83
C TRP A 38 -9.42 1.47 -6.76
N ASN A 39 -8.35 1.55 -7.56
CA ASN A 39 -7.90 0.44 -8.42
C ASN A 39 -6.42 0.60 -8.73
N GLY A 40 -5.81 -0.52 -9.16
CA GLY A 40 -4.37 -0.55 -9.42
C GLY A 40 -3.95 0.28 -10.62
N GLU A 41 -4.82 0.39 -11.62
CA GLU A 41 -4.53 1.17 -12.82
C GLU A 41 -4.31 2.64 -12.49
N SER A 42 -5.19 3.24 -11.67
CA SER A 42 -5.05 4.64 -11.27
C SER A 42 -3.77 4.89 -10.52
N LEU A 43 -3.40 3.99 -9.61
CA LEU A 43 -2.18 4.11 -8.84
C LEU A 43 -0.95 4.00 -9.75
N ALA A 44 -0.91 2.98 -10.59
CA ALA A 44 0.24 2.76 -11.47
C ALA A 44 0.39 3.92 -12.47
N ASP A 45 -0.72 4.46 -12.97
CA ASP A 45 -0.68 5.61 -13.86
C ASP A 45 -0.12 6.85 -13.15
N ALA A 46 -0.49 7.07 -11.89
CA ALA A 46 0.03 8.18 -11.11
C ALA A 46 1.56 8.10 -10.96
N VAL A 47 2.07 6.92 -10.65
CA VAL A 47 3.52 6.70 -10.52
C VAL A 47 4.21 6.89 -11.88
N ALA A 48 3.62 6.39 -12.96
CA ALA A 48 4.17 6.55 -14.30
C ALA A 48 4.26 8.00 -14.71
N GLN A 49 3.36 8.85 -14.21
CA GLN A 49 3.34 10.27 -14.50
C GLN A 49 4.25 11.09 -13.59
N GLY A 50 4.95 10.43 -12.67
CA GLY A 50 5.93 11.07 -11.82
C GLY A 50 5.51 11.33 -10.39
N THR A 51 4.32 10.89 -9.97
CA THR A 51 3.90 11.01 -8.57
C THR A 51 4.76 10.09 -7.70
N TYR A 52 5.29 10.63 -6.61
CA TYR A 52 6.19 9.91 -5.73
C TYR A 52 5.49 9.49 -4.44
N PHE A 53 5.66 8.23 -4.06
CA PHE A 53 5.20 7.71 -2.77
C PHE A 53 6.35 7.03 -2.05
N ASP A 54 6.48 7.30 -0.76
CA ASP A 54 7.45 6.61 0.09
C ASP A 54 6.96 5.22 0.43
N MET A 55 5.66 5.07 0.67
CA MET A 55 5.03 3.82 1.03
C MET A 55 3.75 3.63 0.24
N ILE A 56 3.49 2.38 -0.17
CA ILE A 56 2.29 2.03 -0.91
C ILE A 56 1.66 0.80 -0.24
N TYR A 57 0.45 0.98 0.30
CA TYR A 57 -0.36 -0.13 0.80
C TYR A 57 -1.29 -0.57 -0.32
N LEU A 58 -1.20 -1.83 -0.72
CA LEU A 58 -1.78 -2.28 -1.98
C LEU A 58 -2.49 -3.62 -1.79
N ASP A 59 -3.80 -3.65 -2.09
CA ASP A 59 -4.54 -4.89 -2.14
C ASP A 59 -4.21 -5.62 -3.45
N ILE A 60 -4.16 -6.94 -3.40
CA ILE A 60 -3.84 -7.75 -4.58
C ILE A 60 -5.08 -7.92 -5.46
N GLU A 61 -6.22 -8.28 -4.88
CA GLU A 61 -7.43 -8.54 -5.67
C GLU A 61 -8.31 -7.30 -5.81
N MET A 62 -8.33 -6.75 -7.01
CA MET A 62 -9.14 -5.59 -7.38
C MET A 62 -9.69 -5.77 -8.79
N ASP A 63 -10.76 -5.02 -9.09
CA ASP A 63 -11.54 -5.22 -10.31
C ASP A 63 -10.78 -4.95 -11.60
N LYS A 64 -10.01 -3.88 -11.68
CA LYS A 64 -9.34 -3.52 -12.93
C LYS A 64 -7.97 -4.18 -13.00
N GLU A 65 -6.94 -3.45 -12.66
CA GLU A 65 -5.60 -4.04 -12.62
C GLU A 65 -5.34 -4.56 -11.22
N ASP A 66 -5.02 -5.86 -11.06
CA ASP A 66 -4.76 -6.41 -9.73
C ASP A 66 -3.48 -5.81 -9.13
N GLY A 67 -3.32 -6.00 -7.81
CA GLY A 67 -2.22 -5.39 -7.08
C GLY A 67 -0.85 -5.86 -7.54
N ILE A 68 -0.71 -7.12 -7.93
CA ILE A 68 0.59 -7.64 -8.38
C ILE A 68 0.97 -7.01 -9.71
N SER A 69 0.04 -6.94 -10.66
CA SER A 69 0.29 -6.30 -11.95
C SER A 69 0.61 -4.80 -11.77
N ALA A 70 -0.15 -4.12 -10.91
CA ALA A 70 0.09 -2.72 -10.61
C ALA A 70 1.48 -2.52 -10.00
N ALA A 71 1.86 -3.37 -9.06
CA ALA A 71 3.17 -3.29 -8.42
C ALA A 71 4.31 -3.48 -9.42
N LYS A 72 4.15 -4.40 -10.37
CA LYS A 72 5.16 -4.59 -11.42
C LYS A 72 5.34 -3.34 -12.27
N ARG A 73 4.23 -2.71 -12.65
CA ARG A 73 4.28 -1.44 -13.38
C ARG A 73 4.95 -0.34 -12.55
N ILE A 74 4.61 -0.24 -11.27
CA ILE A 74 5.22 0.74 -10.38
C ILE A 74 6.72 0.54 -10.30
N ARG A 75 7.19 -0.70 -10.18
CA ARG A 75 8.63 -0.99 -10.12
C ARG A 75 9.38 -0.60 -11.39
N THR A 76 8.70 -0.48 -12.51
CA THR A 76 9.31 0.01 -13.75
C THR A 76 9.74 1.47 -13.60
N TYR A 77 9.00 2.27 -12.84
CA TYR A 77 9.25 3.69 -12.67
C TYR A 77 9.89 4.05 -11.33
N ASP A 78 9.66 3.23 -10.30
CA ASP A 78 10.17 3.50 -8.94
C ASP A 78 10.60 2.18 -8.30
N LYS A 79 11.90 2.00 -8.14
CA LYS A 79 12.45 0.77 -7.55
C LYS A 79 12.60 0.85 -6.04
N ASN A 80 12.35 2.02 -5.45
CA ASN A 80 12.66 2.27 -4.05
C ASN A 80 11.42 2.41 -3.15
N ALA A 81 10.24 2.66 -3.71
CA ALA A 81 9.02 2.77 -2.90
C ALA A 81 8.80 1.48 -2.11
N LEU A 82 8.41 1.62 -0.84
CA LEU A 82 8.11 0.46 0.00
C LEU A 82 6.69 -0.01 -0.32
N ILE A 83 6.57 -1.20 -0.89
CA ILE A 83 5.28 -1.78 -1.23
C ILE A 83 4.88 -2.76 -0.15
N ILE A 84 3.70 -2.55 0.42
CA ILE A 84 3.14 -3.39 1.47
C ILE A 84 1.83 -3.95 0.94
N TYR A 85 1.77 -5.25 0.71
CA TYR A 85 0.53 -5.89 0.30
C TYR A 85 -0.38 -6.08 1.51
N VAL A 86 -1.65 -5.72 1.37
CA VAL A 86 -2.67 -5.92 2.41
C VAL A 86 -3.86 -6.61 1.74
N THR A 87 -3.96 -7.91 1.90
CA THR A 87 -4.94 -8.71 1.18
C THR A 87 -5.50 -9.83 2.04
N SER A 88 -6.67 -10.34 1.70
CA SER A 88 -7.26 -11.52 2.34
C SER A 88 -6.77 -12.83 1.69
N HIS A 89 -5.93 -12.77 0.69
CA HIS A 89 -5.51 -13.92 -0.11
C HIS A 89 -4.01 -14.19 0.03
N GLU A 90 -3.63 -14.90 1.09
CA GLU A 90 -2.22 -15.19 1.35
C GLU A 90 -1.58 -16.15 0.32
N ASN A 91 -2.40 -16.82 -0.49
CA ASN A 91 -1.89 -17.68 -1.55
C ASN A 91 -1.19 -16.89 -2.67
N HIS A 92 -1.30 -15.57 -2.69
CA HIS A 92 -0.57 -14.72 -3.62
C HIS A 92 0.84 -14.34 -3.14
N MET A 93 1.22 -14.78 -1.95
CA MET A 93 2.50 -14.37 -1.35
C MET A 93 3.70 -14.67 -2.25
N GLN A 94 3.72 -15.87 -2.86
CA GLN A 94 4.85 -16.26 -3.71
C GLN A 94 4.97 -15.35 -4.95
N GLU A 95 3.85 -15.01 -5.57
CA GLU A 95 3.85 -14.11 -6.73
C GLU A 95 4.31 -12.72 -6.35
N SER A 96 3.96 -12.27 -5.15
CA SER A 96 4.29 -10.93 -4.68
C SER A 96 5.80 -10.69 -4.54
N PHE A 97 6.58 -11.74 -4.33
CA PHE A 97 8.02 -11.61 -4.15
C PHE A 97 8.75 -11.10 -5.39
N GLU A 98 8.17 -11.23 -6.57
CA GLU A 98 8.77 -10.73 -7.80
C GLU A 98 8.98 -9.22 -7.79
N VAL A 99 8.16 -8.47 -7.05
CA VAL A 99 8.25 -7.01 -6.96
C VAL A 99 8.98 -6.56 -5.70
N ARG A 100 9.54 -7.49 -4.93
CA ARG A 100 10.28 -7.22 -3.70
C ARG A 100 9.49 -6.36 -2.72
N PRO A 101 8.34 -6.87 -2.22
CA PRO A 101 7.55 -6.09 -1.27
C PRO A 101 8.29 -5.97 0.06
N PHE A 102 8.03 -4.87 0.77
CA PHE A 102 8.57 -4.68 2.11
C PHE A 102 7.89 -5.63 3.10
N ARG A 103 6.58 -5.75 3.02
CA ARG A 103 5.79 -6.63 3.89
C ARG A 103 4.58 -7.16 3.14
N PHE A 104 4.05 -8.26 3.67
CA PHE A 104 2.81 -8.87 3.20
C PHE A 104 1.91 -9.06 4.41
N LEU A 105 0.78 -8.34 4.45
CA LEU A 105 -0.17 -8.41 5.56
C LEU A 105 -1.47 -9.06 5.10
N VAL A 106 -1.98 -10.00 5.89
CA VAL A 106 -3.22 -10.71 5.58
C VAL A 106 -4.38 -10.09 6.35
N LYS A 107 -5.47 -9.80 5.66
CA LYS A 107 -6.69 -9.24 6.28
C LYS A 107 -7.42 -10.30 7.11
N PRO A 108 -8.07 -9.92 8.20
CA PRO A 108 -8.10 -8.57 8.77
C PRO A 108 -6.80 -8.26 9.51
N VAL A 109 -6.22 -7.10 9.26
CA VAL A 109 -4.97 -6.71 9.88
C VAL A 109 -5.25 -6.12 11.26
N SER A 110 -4.57 -6.62 12.29
CA SER A 110 -4.69 -6.05 13.61
C SER A 110 -4.01 -4.68 13.65
N GLU A 111 -4.52 -3.79 14.49
CA GLU A 111 -3.93 -2.47 14.66
C GLU A 111 -2.47 -2.56 15.07
N LYS A 112 -2.15 -3.51 15.95
CA LYS A 112 -0.78 -3.70 16.43
C LYS A 112 0.17 -4.12 15.32
N LEU A 113 -0.22 -5.08 14.48
CA LEU A 113 0.60 -5.53 13.35
C LEU A 113 0.79 -4.40 12.34
N PHE A 114 -0.26 -3.63 12.09
CA PHE A 114 -0.21 -2.51 11.18
C PHE A 114 0.78 -1.46 11.65
N GLU A 115 0.71 -1.11 12.93
CA GLU A 115 1.63 -0.14 13.53
C GLU A 115 3.07 -0.65 13.51
N THR A 116 3.30 -1.92 13.86
CA THR A 116 4.63 -2.53 13.83
C THR A 116 5.22 -2.47 12.42
N CYS A 117 4.42 -2.79 11.42
CA CYS A 117 4.85 -2.73 10.02
C CYS A 117 5.23 -1.30 9.62
N PHE A 118 4.40 -0.32 9.97
CA PHE A 118 4.64 1.08 9.65
C PHE A 118 5.95 1.58 10.29
N LYS A 119 6.18 1.24 11.55
CA LYS A 119 7.37 1.70 12.27
C LYS A 119 8.66 1.05 11.77
N SER A 120 8.55 -0.12 11.14
CA SER A 120 9.71 -0.82 10.56
C SER A 120 10.16 -0.22 9.24
N ALA A 121 9.30 0.57 8.62
CA ALA A 121 9.57 1.12 7.30
C ALA A 121 10.54 2.31 7.30
#